data_1526d0d810ce1de392172b330268cd8d
#
_entry.id   1526d0d810ce1de392172b330268cd8d
#
_cell.length_a   1.000
_cell.length_b   1.000
_cell.length_c   1.000
_cell.angle_alpha   90.00
_cell.angle_beta   90.00
_cell.angle_gamma   90.00
#
_symmetry.space_group_name_H-M   'P 1'
#
loop_
_entity.id
_entity.type
_entity.pdbx_description
1 polymer ?
#
loop_
_entity_poly.entity_id
_entity_poly.type
_entity_poly.pdbx_seq_one_letter_code
_entity_poly.pdbx_strand_id
1 'polypeptide(L)'
;MRKVICLCIAVVSLALFSGQAYAQRYLPGMKGVELRGGFANGSDTPLNYYAGIAMSGYTKKANRWVVGAEYLLKNYEYRTISVPRAQFTAEGGYYLKFLSDPSKTLFLSIGGSALIGYETINWGEKLLYDGSTLMSDDAFLYGGAITLELETYITDRIVLLANVRERVLWGSSLGKFTTQFGLGVKFIIN
;
A
#
# COMPACT_ATOMS: atom_id res chain seq x y z
N MET A 1 18.37 -10.41 -3.68
CA MET A 1 18.86 -9.09 -4.15
C MET A 1 18.90 -8.99 -5.68
N ARG A 2 19.60 -9.85 -6.44
CA ARG A 2 19.65 -9.76 -7.93
C ARG A 2 18.27 -9.74 -8.61
N LYS A 3 17.31 -10.58 -8.20
CA LYS A 3 15.95 -10.64 -8.79
C LYS A 3 15.14 -9.35 -8.57
N VAL A 4 15.31 -8.69 -7.43
CA VAL A 4 14.63 -7.40 -7.12
C VAL A 4 15.24 -6.28 -7.98
N ILE A 5 16.55 -6.26 -8.15
CA ILE A 5 17.24 -5.28 -9.00
C ILE A 5 16.79 -5.44 -10.47
N CYS A 6 16.70 -6.67 -10.98
CA CYS A 6 16.19 -6.93 -12.34
C CYS A 6 14.73 -6.47 -12.51
N LEU A 7 13.87 -6.66 -11.50
CA LEU A 7 12.49 -6.20 -11.53
C LEU A 7 12.41 -4.67 -11.54
N CYS A 8 13.20 -4.00 -10.72
CA CYS A 8 13.29 -2.53 -10.71
C CYS A 8 13.80 -1.97 -12.04
N ILE A 9 14.82 -2.60 -12.64
CA ILE A 9 15.34 -2.20 -13.96
C ILE A 9 14.28 -2.41 -15.06
N ALA A 10 13.53 -3.53 -15.03
CA ALA A 10 12.47 -3.79 -15.99
C ALA A 10 11.32 -2.77 -15.89
N VAL A 11 10.93 -2.38 -14.67
CA VAL A 11 9.90 -1.35 -14.44
C VAL A 11 10.39 0.03 -14.93
N VAL A 12 11.63 0.38 -14.66
CA VAL A 12 12.24 1.63 -15.12
C VAL A 12 12.39 1.65 -16.64
N SER A 13 12.79 0.54 -17.28
CA SER A 13 12.89 0.47 -18.74
C SER A 13 11.53 0.55 -19.43
N LEU A 14 10.47 -0.08 -18.91
CA LEU A 14 9.11 0.07 -19.41
C LEU A 14 8.61 1.53 -19.34
N ALA A 15 8.99 2.27 -18.29
CA ALA A 15 8.65 3.68 -18.14
C ALA A 15 9.34 4.59 -19.18
N LEU A 16 10.52 4.19 -19.68
CA LEU A 16 11.27 4.97 -20.68
C LEU A 16 10.77 4.78 -22.13
N PHE A 17 9.96 3.74 -22.41
CA PHE A 17 9.41 3.47 -23.73
C PHE A 17 8.03 4.09 -23.98
N SER A 18 7.48 4.86 -23.03
CA SER A 18 6.20 5.55 -23.24
C SER A 18 6.37 6.69 -24.24
N GLY A 19 5.99 6.44 -25.49
CA GLY A 19 5.99 7.42 -26.57
C GLY A 19 5.14 8.64 -26.25
N GLN A 20 5.53 9.78 -26.79
CA GLN A 20 4.97 11.12 -26.59
C GLN A 20 3.48 11.19 -26.96
N ALA A 21 2.62 11.03 -25.98
CA ALA A 21 1.23 11.48 -26.08
C ALA A 21 1.13 12.82 -25.33
N TYR A 22 1.05 13.93 -26.06
CA TYR A 22 0.78 15.26 -25.51
C TYR A 22 -0.70 15.38 -25.12
N ALA A 23 -1.16 14.62 -24.16
CA ALA A 23 -2.45 14.84 -23.55
C ALA A 23 -2.24 15.53 -22.20
N GLN A 24 -3.11 16.46 -21.86
CA GLN A 24 -3.13 17.10 -20.55
C GLN A 24 -3.62 16.04 -19.53
N ARG A 25 -2.70 15.19 -19.07
CA ARG A 25 -2.97 13.98 -18.28
C ARG A 25 -3.45 14.24 -16.86
N TYR A 26 -3.53 15.51 -16.50
CA TYR A 26 -3.88 15.93 -15.16
C TYR A 26 -4.84 17.11 -15.19
N LEU A 27 -6.05 16.92 -14.67
CA LEU A 27 -7.05 17.96 -14.46
C LEU A 27 -7.47 18.00 -12.98
N PRO A 28 -7.55 19.19 -12.35
CA PRO A 28 -8.17 19.31 -11.03
C PRO A 28 -9.60 18.79 -11.08
N GLY A 29 -9.97 17.96 -10.07
CA GLY A 29 -11.29 17.33 -10.01
C GLY A 29 -11.34 15.90 -10.56
N MET A 30 -10.31 15.44 -11.30
CA MET A 30 -10.22 14.03 -11.70
C MET A 30 -10.31 13.12 -10.50
N LYS A 31 -11.03 12.01 -10.69
CA LYS A 31 -11.18 10.94 -9.69
C LYS A 31 -10.60 9.65 -10.24
N GLY A 32 -10.12 8.80 -9.35
CA GLY A 32 -9.61 7.49 -9.72
C GLY A 32 -9.95 6.44 -8.68
N VAL A 33 -10.09 5.21 -9.14
CA VAL A 33 -10.14 4.01 -8.29
C VAL A 33 -8.79 3.30 -8.40
N GLU A 34 -8.24 2.92 -7.26
CA GLU A 34 -6.93 2.32 -7.14
C GLU A 34 -7.07 0.90 -6.58
N LEU A 35 -6.39 -0.04 -7.23
CA LEU A 35 -6.14 -1.37 -6.68
C LEU A 35 -4.67 -1.45 -6.34
N ARG A 36 -4.35 -1.83 -5.12
CA ARG A 36 -2.99 -1.89 -4.61
C ARG A 36 -2.71 -3.26 -4.01
N GLY A 37 -1.48 -3.70 -4.09
CA GLY A 37 -1.04 -4.92 -3.43
C GLY A 37 0.47 -5.00 -3.36
N GLY A 38 0.97 -5.84 -2.47
CA GLY A 38 2.41 -5.96 -2.28
C GLY A 38 2.78 -6.77 -1.06
N PHE A 39 4.00 -6.53 -0.59
CA PHE A 39 4.58 -7.26 0.53
C PHE A 39 4.82 -6.33 1.71
N ALA A 40 4.73 -6.89 2.91
CA ALA A 40 5.07 -6.22 4.13
C ALA A 40 6.32 -6.84 4.76
N ASN A 41 7.10 -6.03 5.48
CA ASN A 41 8.21 -6.55 6.27
C ASN A 41 7.70 -7.49 7.38
N GLY A 42 8.52 -8.44 7.74
CA GLY A 42 8.21 -9.40 8.82
C GLY A 42 9.16 -10.57 8.80
N SER A 43 8.87 -11.58 9.60
CA SER A 43 9.66 -12.81 9.73
C SER A 43 9.87 -13.52 8.39
N ASP A 44 10.99 -14.22 8.23
CA ASP A 44 11.52 -14.70 6.95
C ASP A 44 10.66 -15.73 6.21
N THR A 45 9.63 -16.27 6.84
CA THR A 45 8.67 -17.25 6.29
C THR A 45 7.42 -17.32 7.16
N PRO A 46 6.25 -17.46 6.62
CA PRO A 46 5.76 -17.37 5.25
C PRO A 46 5.49 -15.94 4.78
N LEU A 47 5.18 -15.78 3.51
CA LEU A 47 4.99 -14.51 2.80
C LEU A 47 3.97 -13.59 3.48
N ASN A 48 4.41 -12.40 3.87
CA ASN A 48 3.54 -11.33 4.37
C ASN A 48 3.09 -10.46 3.21
N TYR A 49 1.78 -10.33 3.00
CA TYR A 49 1.24 -9.56 1.87
C TYR A 49 0.08 -8.66 2.30
N TYR A 50 -0.19 -7.68 1.46
CA TYR A 50 -1.37 -6.85 1.60
C TYR A 50 -2.08 -6.65 0.25
N ALA A 51 -3.37 -6.38 0.30
CA ALA A 51 -4.18 -5.98 -0.83
C ALA A 51 -5.15 -4.88 -0.37
N GLY A 52 -5.41 -3.90 -1.24
CA GLY A 52 -6.27 -2.78 -0.90
C GLY A 52 -6.93 -2.16 -2.11
N ILE A 53 -8.01 -1.45 -1.82
CA ILE A 53 -8.74 -0.63 -2.77
C ILE A 53 -8.84 0.80 -2.21
N ALA A 54 -8.68 1.79 -3.09
CA ALA A 54 -8.84 3.18 -2.68
C ALA A 54 -9.50 4.01 -3.78
N MET A 55 -10.07 5.12 -3.37
CA MET A 55 -10.50 6.19 -4.25
C MET A 55 -9.60 7.40 -4.04
N SER A 56 -9.21 8.03 -5.12
CA SER A 56 -8.43 9.27 -5.10
C SER A 56 -9.13 10.39 -5.86
N GLY A 57 -8.95 11.61 -5.38
CA GLY A 57 -9.45 12.81 -6.05
C GLY A 57 -8.35 13.86 -6.13
N TYR A 58 -8.07 14.32 -7.34
CA TYR A 58 -7.02 15.28 -7.60
C TYR A 58 -7.48 16.71 -7.32
N THR A 59 -6.63 17.45 -6.66
CA THR A 59 -6.79 18.87 -6.36
C THR A 59 -5.86 19.70 -7.26
N LYS A 60 -5.77 20.98 -7.00
CA LYS A 60 -4.81 21.87 -7.71
C LYS A 60 -3.38 21.38 -7.48
N LYS A 61 -2.50 21.60 -8.47
CA LYS A 61 -1.06 21.25 -8.45
C LYS A 61 -0.76 19.74 -8.39
N ALA A 62 -1.65 18.88 -8.84
CA ALA A 62 -1.52 17.42 -8.81
C ALA A 62 -1.43 16.79 -7.41
N ASN A 63 -1.81 17.53 -6.38
CA ASN A 63 -2.04 16.94 -5.07
C ASN A 63 -3.35 16.16 -5.08
N ARG A 64 -3.49 15.17 -4.19
CA ARG A 64 -4.71 14.37 -4.12
C ARG A 64 -5.04 13.94 -2.70
N TRP A 65 -6.31 13.81 -2.42
CA TRP A 65 -6.80 13.04 -1.29
C TRP A 65 -7.00 11.57 -1.69
N VAL A 66 -6.86 10.68 -0.73
CA VAL A 66 -7.03 9.24 -0.90
C VAL A 66 -7.86 8.73 0.27
N VAL A 67 -8.89 7.93 -0.04
CA VAL A 67 -9.69 7.21 0.95
C VAL A 67 -9.76 5.76 0.50
N GLY A 68 -9.47 4.82 1.38
CA GLY A 68 -9.40 3.41 1.01
C GLY A 68 -9.55 2.45 2.15
N ALA A 69 -9.49 1.17 1.80
CA ALA A 69 -9.46 0.05 2.71
C ALA A 69 -8.36 -0.93 2.29
N GLU A 70 -7.72 -1.54 3.27
CA GLU A 70 -6.61 -2.45 3.06
C GLU A 70 -6.73 -3.66 3.98
N TYR A 71 -6.44 -4.82 3.43
CA TYR A 71 -6.23 -6.08 4.12
C TYR A 71 -4.73 -6.37 4.16
N LEU A 72 -4.20 -6.66 5.32
CA LEU A 72 -2.81 -7.09 5.51
C LEU A 72 -2.80 -8.42 6.25
N LEU A 73 -2.10 -9.40 5.70
CA LEU A 73 -1.81 -10.66 6.36
C LEU A 73 -0.32 -10.73 6.70
N LYS A 74 -0.03 -10.95 7.98
CA LYS A 74 1.30 -11.29 8.48
C LYS A 74 1.25 -12.63 9.19
N ASN A 75 2.29 -13.42 9.00
CA ASN A 75 2.42 -14.71 9.67
C ASN A 75 3.56 -14.63 10.68
N TYR A 76 3.32 -15.17 11.86
CA TYR A 76 4.31 -15.28 12.93
C TYR A 76 4.57 -16.74 13.21
N GLU A 77 5.82 -17.12 13.28
CA GLU A 77 6.19 -18.47 13.69
C GLU A 77 6.24 -18.56 15.22
N TYR A 78 5.41 -19.44 15.77
CA TYR A 78 5.50 -19.87 17.16
C TYR A 78 5.98 -21.32 17.16
N ARG A 79 7.26 -21.55 17.50
CA ARG A 79 7.94 -22.86 17.36
C ARG A 79 7.88 -23.34 15.89
N THR A 80 7.02 -24.34 15.63
CA THR A 80 6.79 -24.92 14.28
C THR A 80 5.41 -24.57 13.72
N ILE A 81 4.63 -23.73 14.42
CA ILE A 81 3.26 -23.36 14.06
C ILE A 81 3.26 -21.93 13.51
N SER A 82 2.69 -21.76 12.34
CA SER A 82 2.46 -20.43 11.76
C SER A 82 1.13 -19.86 12.26
N VAL A 83 1.19 -18.73 12.94
CA VAL A 83 0.01 -18.03 13.47
C VAL A 83 -0.30 -16.85 12.55
N PRO A 84 -1.40 -16.89 11.79
CA PRO A 84 -1.79 -15.78 10.92
C PRO A 84 -2.35 -14.62 11.75
N ARG A 85 -1.93 -13.41 11.38
CA ARG A 85 -2.45 -12.15 11.89
C ARG A 85 -3.03 -11.36 10.72
N ALA A 86 -4.33 -11.16 10.71
CA ALA A 86 -5.04 -10.40 9.72
C ALA A 86 -5.40 -9.01 10.25
N GLN A 87 -5.14 -7.97 9.46
CA GLN A 87 -5.52 -6.60 9.76
C GLN A 87 -6.42 -6.08 8.66
N PHE A 88 -7.54 -5.50 9.03
CA PHE A 88 -8.46 -4.75 8.18
C PHE A 88 -8.36 -3.28 8.57
N THR A 89 -7.89 -2.43 7.66
CA THR A 89 -7.71 -1.01 7.95
C THR A 89 -8.41 -0.15 6.92
N ALA A 90 -9.07 0.91 7.37
CA ALA A 90 -9.51 2.01 6.54
C ALA A 90 -8.50 3.16 6.63
N GLU A 91 -8.32 3.87 5.53
CA GLU A 91 -7.40 5.00 5.46
C GLU A 91 -8.07 6.25 4.91
N GLY A 92 -7.63 7.41 5.41
CA GLY A 92 -7.87 8.71 4.81
C GLY A 92 -6.58 9.51 4.80
N GLY A 93 -6.16 9.98 3.63
CA GLY A 93 -4.86 10.62 3.48
C GLY A 93 -4.83 11.72 2.43
N TYR A 94 -3.73 12.46 2.47
CA TYR A 94 -3.43 13.51 1.50
C TYR A 94 -2.00 13.35 0.99
N TYR A 95 -1.85 13.42 -0.34
CA TYR A 95 -0.61 13.22 -1.05
C TYR A 95 -0.19 14.52 -1.73
N LEU A 96 1.03 14.95 -1.47
CA LEU A 96 1.66 16.12 -2.06
C LEU A 96 2.59 15.68 -3.18
N LYS A 97 2.32 16.15 -4.38
CA LYS A 97 3.26 15.98 -5.50
C LYS A 97 4.46 16.91 -5.30
N PHE A 98 5.67 16.38 -5.32
CA PHE A 98 6.88 17.18 -5.20
C PHE A 98 7.78 17.10 -6.44
N LEU A 99 7.73 16.03 -7.23
CA LEU A 99 8.43 15.91 -8.50
C LEU A 99 7.49 15.47 -9.61
N SER A 100 7.78 15.92 -10.83
CA SER A 100 7.17 15.42 -12.06
C SER A 100 8.13 15.62 -13.23
N ASP A 101 8.08 14.71 -14.18
CA ASP A 101 8.81 14.87 -15.43
C ASP A 101 8.23 15.99 -16.31
N PRO A 102 8.99 16.54 -17.28
CA PRO A 102 8.50 17.57 -18.19
C PRO A 102 7.29 17.11 -19.02
N SER A 103 7.23 15.82 -19.37
CA SER A 103 6.13 15.23 -20.15
C SER A 103 4.88 14.98 -19.31
N LYS A 104 4.94 15.20 -17.99
CA LYS A 104 3.86 14.93 -17.04
C LYS A 104 3.34 13.49 -17.11
N THR A 105 4.25 12.56 -17.36
CA THR A 105 3.97 11.11 -17.41
C THR A 105 4.28 10.45 -16.07
N LEU A 106 5.29 10.99 -15.35
CA LEU A 106 5.74 10.51 -14.06
C LEU A 106 5.47 11.56 -12.99
N PHE A 107 4.91 11.13 -11.87
CA PHE A 107 4.70 11.96 -10.69
C PHE A 107 5.21 11.24 -9.46
N LEU A 108 6.04 11.92 -8.68
CA LEU A 108 6.50 11.43 -7.39
C LEU A 108 5.82 12.25 -6.29
N SER A 109 5.15 11.55 -5.39
CA SER A 109 4.36 12.15 -4.32
C SER A 109 4.75 11.58 -2.97
N ILE A 110 4.66 12.42 -1.94
CA ILE A 110 4.72 12.00 -0.54
C ILE A 110 3.34 12.17 0.08
N GLY A 111 2.85 11.13 0.76
CA GLY A 111 1.53 11.12 1.38
C GLY A 111 1.60 10.90 2.88
N GLY A 112 0.68 11.53 3.61
CA GLY A 112 0.37 11.21 4.99
C GLY A 112 -1.07 10.72 5.10
N SER A 113 -1.29 9.63 5.85
CA SER A 113 -2.62 9.03 6.04
C SER A 113 -2.90 8.76 7.51
N ALA A 114 -4.14 8.95 7.93
CA ALA A 114 -4.67 8.40 9.17
C ALA A 114 -5.26 7.01 8.90
N LEU A 115 -5.08 6.10 9.83
CA LEU A 115 -5.50 4.71 9.75
C LEU A 115 -6.35 4.34 10.95
N ILE A 116 -7.46 3.64 10.71
CA ILE A 116 -8.26 2.97 11.73
C ILE A 116 -8.56 1.56 11.26
N GLY A 117 -8.68 0.61 12.18
CA GLY A 117 -8.93 -0.77 11.76
C GLY A 117 -9.12 -1.74 12.89
N TYR A 118 -9.10 -2.99 12.52
CA TYR A 118 -9.27 -4.12 13.39
C TYR A 118 -8.26 -5.20 13.06
N GLU A 119 -7.71 -5.81 14.08
CA GLU A 119 -6.75 -6.91 13.99
C GLU A 119 -7.35 -8.15 14.60
N THR A 120 -7.24 -9.26 13.89
CA THR A 120 -7.55 -10.58 14.42
C THR A 120 -6.33 -11.50 14.33
N ILE A 121 -6.12 -12.27 15.38
CA ILE A 121 -5.00 -13.21 15.51
C ILE A 121 -5.59 -14.61 15.46
N ASN A 122 -5.05 -15.46 14.58
CA ASN A 122 -5.52 -16.82 14.37
C ASN A 122 -7.04 -16.91 14.15
N TRP A 123 -7.64 -15.89 13.50
CA TRP A 123 -9.08 -15.79 13.26
C TRP A 123 -9.95 -15.88 14.53
N GLY A 124 -9.40 -15.45 15.68
CA GLY A 124 -10.05 -15.50 16.98
C GLY A 124 -9.93 -16.83 17.71
N GLU A 125 -9.31 -17.83 17.12
CA GLU A 125 -9.06 -19.12 17.77
C GLU A 125 -7.86 -19.04 18.72
N LYS A 126 -8.10 -19.24 20.00
CA LYS A 126 -7.06 -19.17 21.04
C LYS A 126 -6.28 -20.46 21.23
N LEU A 127 -6.84 -21.60 20.84
CA LEU A 127 -6.23 -22.90 21.02
C LEU A 127 -5.40 -23.28 19.79
N LEU A 128 -4.13 -23.56 19.97
CA LEU A 128 -3.24 -24.07 18.93
C LEU A 128 -3.28 -25.61 18.88
N TYR A 129 -2.84 -26.20 17.78
CA TYR A 129 -2.82 -27.65 17.56
C TYR A 129 -1.95 -28.43 18.58
N ASP A 130 -0.99 -27.76 19.21
CA ASP A 130 -0.12 -28.33 20.23
C ASP A 130 -0.70 -28.19 21.65
N GLY A 131 -1.93 -27.73 21.79
CA GLY A 131 -2.61 -27.48 23.07
C GLY A 131 -2.20 -26.18 23.78
N SER A 132 -1.33 -25.38 23.17
CA SER A 132 -0.95 -24.03 23.66
C SER A 132 -2.08 -23.03 23.44
N THR A 133 -2.24 -22.11 24.39
CA THR A 133 -3.25 -21.04 24.29
C THR A 133 -2.59 -19.73 23.93
N LEU A 134 -3.10 -19.05 22.91
CA LEU A 134 -2.69 -17.68 22.54
C LEU A 134 -3.18 -16.70 23.60
N MET A 135 -2.27 -15.88 24.12
CA MET A 135 -2.59 -14.83 25.09
C MET A 135 -2.95 -13.49 24.42
N SER A 136 -2.77 -13.39 23.10
CA SER A 136 -3.09 -12.18 22.35
C SER A 136 -4.54 -12.19 21.92
N ASP A 137 -5.25 -11.08 22.19
CA ASP A 137 -6.62 -10.86 21.80
C ASP A 137 -6.70 -10.02 20.53
N ASP A 138 -7.84 -10.10 19.86
CA ASP A 138 -8.21 -9.20 18.79
C ASP A 138 -8.22 -7.75 19.28
N ALA A 139 -7.80 -6.82 18.43
CA ALA A 139 -7.59 -5.44 18.86
C ALA A 139 -8.09 -4.42 17.84
N PHE A 140 -8.60 -3.30 18.36
CA PHE A 140 -8.85 -2.13 17.55
C PHE A 140 -7.54 -1.39 17.28
N LEU A 141 -7.32 -1.05 16.01
CA LEU A 141 -6.11 -0.38 15.54
C LEU A 141 -6.40 1.07 15.19
N TYR A 142 -5.47 1.95 15.53
CA TYR A 142 -5.46 3.32 15.08
C TYR A 142 -4.03 3.81 14.86
N GLY A 143 -3.85 4.75 13.96
CA GLY A 143 -2.51 5.22 13.69
C GLY A 143 -2.39 6.05 12.43
N GLY A 144 -1.23 5.98 11.81
CA GLY A 144 -0.93 6.71 10.59
C GLY A 144 0.06 6.00 9.69
N ALA A 145 0.21 6.54 8.49
CA ALA A 145 1.22 6.08 7.55
C ALA A 145 1.85 7.26 6.80
N ILE A 146 3.11 7.09 6.45
CA ILE A 146 3.81 7.93 5.48
C ILE A 146 4.08 7.08 4.25
N THR A 147 3.75 7.59 3.07
CA THR A 147 3.87 6.87 1.80
C THR A 147 4.66 7.71 0.80
N LEU A 148 5.67 7.10 0.20
CA LEU A 148 6.31 7.61 -1.01
C LEU A 148 5.71 6.84 -2.19
N GLU A 149 5.15 7.54 -3.18
CA GLU A 149 4.47 6.91 -4.30
C GLU A 149 4.89 7.52 -5.62
N LEU A 150 5.21 6.64 -6.57
CA LEU A 150 5.46 6.94 -7.96
C LEU A 150 4.23 6.57 -8.79
N GLU A 151 3.69 7.53 -9.53
CA GLU A 151 2.63 7.34 -10.50
C GLU A 151 3.20 7.42 -11.91
N THR A 152 2.90 6.41 -12.73
CA THR A 152 3.30 6.36 -14.15
C THR A 152 2.06 6.24 -15.01
N TYR A 153 1.76 7.25 -15.81
CA TYR A 153 0.64 7.24 -16.74
C TYR A 153 0.98 6.41 -17.99
N ILE A 154 0.30 5.29 -18.16
CA ILE A 154 0.40 4.45 -19.37
C ILE A 154 -0.56 4.96 -20.42
N THR A 155 -1.76 5.32 -20.01
CA THR A 155 -2.77 5.99 -20.85
C THR A 155 -3.43 7.11 -20.04
N ASP A 156 -4.34 7.86 -20.65
CA ASP A 156 -5.10 8.90 -19.96
C ASP A 156 -6.03 8.34 -18.86
N ARG A 157 -6.29 7.04 -18.87
CA ARG A 157 -7.18 6.36 -17.93
C ARG A 157 -6.49 5.35 -17.03
N ILE A 158 -5.30 4.88 -17.40
CA ILE A 158 -4.59 3.82 -16.68
C ILE A 158 -3.26 4.37 -16.18
N VAL A 159 -3.09 4.32 -14.87
CA VAL A 159 -1.88 4.76 -14.16
C VAL A 159 -1.33 3.58 -13.38
N LEU A 160 -0.04 3.29 -13.54
CA LEU A 160 0.67 2.36 -12.67
C LEU A 160 1.16 3.09 -11.43
N LEU A 161 1.08 2.42 -10.30
CA LEU A 161 1.53 2.89 -9.00
C LEU A 161 2.66 2.01 -8.49
N ALA A 162 3.70 2.62 -7.95
CA ALA A 162 4.70 1.93 -7.13
C ALA A 162 4.87 2.72 -5.83
N ASN A 163 4.81 2.04 -4.70
CA ASN A 163 4.87 2.73 -3.41
C ASN A 163 5.76 2.01 -2.40
N VAL A 164 6.31 2.83 -1.50
CA VAL A 164 6.93 2.41 -0.25
C VAL A 164 6.20 3.13 0.86
N ARG A 165 5.72 2.39 1.84
CA ARG A 165 4.87 2.90 2.92
C ARG A 165 5.39 2.42 4.26
N GLU A 166 5.52 3.34 5.19
CA GLU A 166 5.75 3.03 6.61
C GLU A 166 4.47 3.31 7.40
N ARG A 167 3.97 2.29 8.09
CA ARG A 167 2.76 2.36 8.93
C ARG A 167 3.15 2.30 10.40
N VAL A 168 2.52 3.14 11.18
CA VAL A 168 2.62 3.13 12.64
C VAL A 168 1.21 2.94 13.21
N LEU A 169 0.96 1.79 13.81
CA LEU A 169 -0.35 1.42 14.38
C LEU A 169 -0.21 1.14 15.86
N TRP A 170 -1.09 1.76 16.64
CA TRP A 170 -1.30 1.48 18.06
C TRP A 170 -2.51 0.56 18.22
N GLY A 171 -2.57 -0.09 19.38
CA GLY A 171 -3.59 -1.08 19.73
C GLY A 171 -3.15 -2.51 19.49
N SER A 172 -2.21 -2.77 18.60
CA SER A 172 -1.66 -4.09 18.36
C SER A 172 -0.69 -4.53 19.46
N SER A 173 -0.75 -5.79 19.86
CA SER A 173 0.20 -6.44 20.79
C SER A 173 1.51 -6.88 20.12
N LEU A 174 1.58 -6.94 18.78
CA LEU A 174 2.65 -7.59 18.01
C LEU A 174 3.55 -6.64 17.21
N GLY A 175 3.63 -5.38 17.62
CA GLY A 175 4.52 -4.39 17.02
C GLY A 175 3.78 -3.27 16.31
N LYS A 176 4.37 -2.08 16.36
CA LYS A 176 3.74 -0.82 15.92
C LYS A 176 4.10 -0.47 14.48
N PHE A 177 5.29 -0.86 14.03
CA PHE A 177 5.85 -0.45 12.74
C PHE A 177 5.69 -1.54 11.68
N THR A 178 5.29 -1.14 10.49
CA THR A 178 5.17 -2.03 9.34
C THR A 178 5.54 -1.29 8.07
N THR A 179 6.65 -1.72 7.45
CA THR A 179 7.07 -1.25 6.13
C THR A 179 6.40 -2.09 5.06
N GLN A 180 5.82 -1.45 4.05
CA GLN A 180 5.16 -2.08 2.92
C GLN A 180 5.82 -1.63 1.62
N PHE A 181 5.94 -2.56 0.67
CA PHE A 181 6.38 -2.32 -0.71
C PHE A 181 5.30 -2.81 -1.64
N GLY A 182 4.80 -1.94 -2.49
CA GLY A 182 3.66 -2.30 -3.30
C GLY A 182 3.65 -1.75 -4.70
N LEU A 183 2.83 -2.41 -5.49
CA LEU A 183 2.44 -1.98 -6.82
C LEU A 183 0.93 -1.82 -6.86
N GLY A 184 0.46 -1.03 -7.81
CA GLY A 184 -0.98 -0.84 -8.00
C GLY A 184 -1.31 -0.35 -9.39
N VAL A 185 -2.60 -0.37 -9.66
CA VAL A 185 -3.17 0.21 -10.87
C VAL A 185 -4.28 1.16 -10.47
N LYS A 186 -4.26 2.34 -11.03
CA LYS A 186 -5.31 3.35 -10.87
C LYS A 186 -6.05 3.53 -12.18
N PHE A 187 -7.36 3.50 -12.10
CA PHE A 187 -8.27 3.79 -13.20
C PHE A 187 -8.90 5.18 -12.99
N ILE A 188 -8.69 6.07 -13.93
CA ILE A 188 -9.31 7.39 -13.92
C ILE A 188 -10.76 7.25 -14.42
N ILE A 189 -11.69 7.71 -13.58
CA ILE A 189 -13.15 7.53 -13.76
C ILE A 189 -13.88 8.87 -13.93
N ASN A 190 -13.27 9.82 -14.51
CA ASN A 190 -13.83 11.17 -14.60
C ASN A 190 -15.06 11.27 -15.50
#